data_f0a355cb7ba96a4e1bee6a5ebd6f34e7
#
_entry.id   f0a355cb7ba96a4e1bee6a5ebd6f34e7
#
_cell.length_a   1.000
_cell.length_b   1.000
_cell.length_c   1.000
_cell.angle_alpha   90.00
_cell.angle_beta   90.00
_cell.angle_gamma   90.00
#
_symmetry.space_group_name_H-M   'P 1'
#
loop_
_entity.id
_entity.type
_entity.pdbx_description
1 polymer ?
#
loop_
_entity_poly.entity_id
_entity_poly.type
_entity_poly.pdbx_seq_one_letter_code
_entity_poly.pdbx_strand_id
1 'polypeptide(L)'
;HKVRILQMSDGRPFDPNAWYRVAINSYRGNGGGELLTKGAGIPHDSLQSRILWESERDQRHYLMEEIKRMGTLDPQPNNNWRFVPEEWVKPAAARDYELLFGKKE
;
A
#
# COMPACT_ATOMS: atom_id res chain seq x y z
N HIS A 1 3.62 -15.04 -10.03
CA HIS A 1 3.08 -13.81 -9.44
C HIS A 1 4.22 -12.91 -8.97
N LYS A 2 4.07 -11.58 -9.17
CA LYS A 2 5.09 -10.59 -8.79
C LYS A 2 4.99 -10.17 -7.32
N VAL A 3 3.85 -10.40 -6.69
CA VAL A 3 3.58 -10.05 -5.29
C VAL A 3 3.08 -11.28 -4.54
N ARG A 4 3.58 -11.48 -3.34
CA ARG A 4 3.15 -12.53 -2.43
C ARG A 4 2.85 -11.95 -1.06
N ILE A 5 1.65 -12.21 -0.55
CA ILE A 5 1.26 -11.87 0.81
C ILE A 5 1.56 -13.08 1.69
N LEU A 6 2.40 -12.90 2.71
CA LEU A 6 2.83 -13.99 3.58
C LEU A 6 1.86 -14.21 4.74
N GLN A 7 1.42 -13.11 5.37
CA GLN A 7 0.53 -13.14 6.53
C GLN A 7 -0.13 -11.78 6.75
N MET A 8 -1.12 -11.75 7.60
CA MET A 8 -1.73 -10.52 8.11
C MET A 8 -0.83 -9.87 9.16
N SER A 9 -1.05 -8.58 9.46
CA SER A 9 -0.24 -7.82 10.45
C SER A 9 -0.29 -8.41 11.86
N ASP A 10 -1.37 -9.11 12.21
CA ASP A 10 -1.55 -9.79 13.49
C ASP A 10 -0.99 -11.23 13.53
N GLY A 11 -0.29 -11.65 12.48
CA GLY A 11 0.32 -12.97 12.35
C GLY A 11 -0.59 -14.07 11.83
N ARG A 12 -1.88 -13.80 11.61
CA ARG A 12 -2.79 -14.78 11.01
C ARG A 12 -2.38 -15.08 9.56
N PRO A 13 -2.56 -16.34 9.09
CA PRO A 13 -2.33 -16.66 7.68
C PRO A 13 -3.18 -15.80 6.76
N PHE A 14 -2.64 -15.41 5.61
CA PHE A 14 -3.43 -14.84 4.53
C PHE A 14 -4.10 -15.97 3.74
N ASP A 15 -5.42 -15.94 3.65
CA ASP A 15 -6.21 -16.88 2.86
C ASP A 15 -6.65 -16.22 1.55
N PRO A 16 -6.12 -16.65 0.38
CA PRO A 16 -6.50 -16.05 -0.90
C PRO A 16 -7.96 -16.30 -1.30
N ASN A 17 -8.66 -17.20 -0.64
CA ASN A 17 -10.07 -17.51 -0.88
C ASN A 17 -11.03 -16.82 0.11
N ALA A 18 -10.50 -16.11 1.11
CA ALA A 18 -11.32 -15.38 2.06
C ALA A 18 -11.73 -14.00 1.52
N TRP A 19 -12.79 -13.47 2.12
CA TRP A 19 -13.20 -12.08 1.89
C TRP A 19 -12.50 -11.15 2.87
N TYR A 20 -12.03 -10.02 2.35
CA TYR A 20 -11.35 -9.00 3.15
C TYR A 20 -12.00 -7.63 2.94
N ARG A 21 -12.02 -6.82 3.99
CA ARG A 21 -12.31 -5.39 3.89
C ARG A 21 -11.01 -4.67 3.59
N VAL A 22 -11.03 -3.84 2.55
CA VAL A 22 -9.85 -3.10 2.08
C VAL A 22 -10.10 -1.61 2.22
N ALA A 23 -9.20 -0.92 2.91
CA ALA A 23 -9.20 0.53 2.97
C ALA A 23 -8.33 1.08 1.84
N ILE A 24 -8.93 1.90 0.99
CA ILE A 24 -8.25 2.56 -0.14
C ILE A 24 -8.78 3.98 -0.31
N ASN A 25 -8.04 4.82 -1.04
CA ASN A 25 -8.52 6.16 -1.37
C ASN A 25 -9.60 6.13 -2.47
N SER A 26 -10.34 7.23 -2.60
CA SER A 26 -11.42 7.36 -3.57
C SER A 26 -10.96 7.23 -5.02
N TYR A 27 -9.78 7.75 -5.35
CA TYR A 27 -9.21 7.62 -6.69
C TYR A 27 -9.09 6.14 -7.10
N ARG A 28 -8.49 5.31 -6.26
CA ARG A 28 -8.37 3.86 -6.49
C ARG A 28 -9.73 3.15 -6.43
N GLY A 29 -10.55 3.51 -5.44
CA GLY A 29 -11.90 2.95 -5.24
C GLY A 29 -12.82 3.18 -6.43
N ASN A 30 -12.68 4.31 -7.12
CA ASN A 30 -13.46 4.66 -8.30
C ASN A 30 -12.85 4.14 -9.62
N GLY A 31 -11.85 3.28 -9.55
CA GLY A 31 -11.24 2.64 -10.72
C GLY A 31 -9.97 3.32 -11.23
N GLY A 32 -9.53 4.38 -10.58
CA GLY A 32 -8.33 5.12 -10.97
C GLY A 32 -7.07 4.24 -10.94
N GLY A 33 -6.26 4.34 -12.01
CA GLY A 33 -5.06 3.51 -12.18
C GLY A 33 -5.35 2.05 -12.49
N GLU A 34 -6.61 1.71 -12.79
CA GLU A 34 -7.04 0.39 -13.26
C GLU A 34 -6.72 -0.79 -12.31
N LEU A 35 -6.34 -0.49 -11.05
CA LEU A 35 -5.98 -1.51 -10.06
C LEU A 35 -7.12 -2.48 -9.77
N LEU A 36 -8.32 -1.94 -9.55
CA LEU A 36 -9.51 -2.75 -9.24
C LEU A 36 -10.15 -3.33 -10.51
N THR A 37 -10.13 -2.60 -11.61
CA THR A 37 -10.77 -3.03 -12.86
C THR A 37 -9.91 -4.03 -13.61
N LYS A 38 -8.80 -3.62 -14.20
CA LYS A 38 -7.91 -4.54 -14.91
C LYS A 38 -7.11 -5.44 -13.98
N GLY A 39 -6.64 -4.92 -12.86
CA GLY A 39 -5.84 -5.68 -11.90
C GLY A 39 -6.62 -6.77 -11.18
N ALA A 40 -7.74 -6.41 -10.56
CA ALA A 40 -8.59 -7.35 -9.82
C ALA A 40 -9.77 -7.92 -10.63
N GLY A 41 -9.98 -7.46 -11.86
CA GLY A 41 -11.05 -7.97 -12.73
C GLY A 41 -12.46 -7.57 -12.31
N ILE A 42 -12.61 -6.50 -11.55
CA ILE A 42 -13.93 -6.01 -11.10
C ILE A 42 -14.52 -5.11 -12.20
N PRO A 43 -15.72 -5.40 -12.73
CA PRO A 43 -16.36 -4.52 -13.69
C PRO A 43 -16.53 -3.11 -13.13
N HIS A 44 -16.27 -2.08 -13.93
CA HIS A 44 -16.30 -0.69 -13.48
C HIS A 44 -17.67 -0.28 -12.90
N ASP A 45 -18.74 -0.70 -13.50
CA ASP A 45 -20.11 -0.45 -13.06
C ASP A 45 -20.48 -1.15 -11.74
N SER A 46 -19.68 -2.13 -11.31
CA SER A 46 -19.87 -2.88 -10.06
C SER A 46 -19.08 -2.28 -8.89
N LEU A 47 -18.21 -1.29 -9.11
CA LEU A 47 -17.36 -0.74 -8.05
C LEU A 47 -18.16 -0.11 -6.92
N GLN A 48 -19.17 0.69 -7.24
CA GLN A 48 -20.00 1.38 -6.25
C GLN A 48 -20.76 0.41 -5.32
N SER A 49 -21.22 -0.71 -5.85
CA SER A 49 -21.93 -1.72 -5.06
C SER A 49 -21.05 -2.45 -4.03
N ARG A 50 -19.74 -2.32 -4.15
CA ARG A 50 -18.76 -2.94 -3.24
C ARG A 50 -18.29 -2.03 -2.12
N ILE A 51 -18.69 -0.76 -2.14
CA ILE A 51 -18.34 0.21 -1.09
C ILE A 51 -19.17 -0.12 0.16
N LEU A 52 -18.47 -0.37 1.26
CA LEU A 52 -19.10 -0.62 2.56
C LEU A 52 -19.19 0.67 3.39
N TRP A 53 -18.28 1.61 3.18
CA TRP A 53 -18.20 2.85 3.91
C TRP A 53 -17.33 3.87 3.16
N GLU A 54 -17.72 5.13 3.22
CA GLU A 54 -16.95 6.27 2.73
C GLU A 54 -16.80 7.30 3.84
N SER A 55 -15.63 7.93 3.92
CA SER A 55 -15.41 9.04 4.84
C SER A 55 -16.12 10.30 4.35
N GLU A 56 -16.57 11.15 5.28
CA GLU A 56 -17.21 12.43 4.98
C GLU A 56 -16.22 13.45 4.37
N ARG A 57 -14.93 13.30 4.69
CA ARG A 57 -13.85 14.17 4.25
C ARG A 57 -12.78 13.39 3.56
N ASP A 58 -11.92 14.08 2.82
CA ASP A 58 -10.79 13.42 2.16
C ASP A 58 -9.70 12.98 3.15
N GLN A 59 -8.85 12.08 2.71
CA GLN A 59 -7.77 11.51 3.51
C GLN A 59 -6.82 12.59 4.08
N ARG A 60 -6.57 13.67 3.35
CA ARG A 60 -5.67 14.74 3.77
C ARG A 60 -6.21 15.47 5.01
N HIS A 61 -7.53 15.63 5.10
CA HIS A 61 -8.17 16.23 6.29
C HIS A 61 -7.84 15.43 7.54
N TYR A 62 -8.06 14.12 7.53
CA TYR A 62 -7.78 13.26 8.68
C TYR A 62 -6.28 13.18 9.00
N LEU A 63 -5.42 13.16 7.98
CA LEU A 63 -3.98 13.19 8.17
C LEU A 63 -3.53 14.49 8.85
N MET A 64 -4.07 15.64 8.45
CA MET A 64 -3.78 16.93 9.08
C MET A 64 -4.23 16.98 10.53
N GLU A 65 -5.43 16.48 10.83
CA GLU A 65 -5.94 16.42 12.20
C GLU A 65 -5.07 15.51 13.09
N GLU A 66 -4.63 14.38 12.58
CA GLU A 66 -3.75 13.48 13.33
C GLU A 66 -2.37 14.10 13.59
N ILE A 67 -1.78 14.77 12.61
CA ILE A 67 -0.49 15.49 12.76
C ILE A 67 -0.63 16.58 13.83
N LYS A 68 -1.72 17.36 13.83
CA LYS A 68 -1.99 18.35 14.86
C LYS A 68 -2.10 17.72 16.26
N ARG A 69 -2.80 16.58 16.34
CA ARG A 69 -2.96 15.85 17.60
C ARG A 69 -1.64 15.35 18.17
N MET A 70 -0.77 14.82 17.31
CA MET A 70 0.54 14.27 17.68
C MET A 70 1.57 15.36 17.98
N GLY A 71 1.46 16.53 17.33
CA GLY A 71 2.42 17.64 17.39
C GLY A 71 3.65 17.38 16.54
N THR A 72 4.43 16.36 16.86
CA THR A 72 5.60 15.93 16.07
C THR A 72 5.34 14.56 15.48
N LEU A 73 5.60 14.42 14.18
CA LEU A 73 5.49 13.16 13.45
C LEU A 73 6.88 12.59 13.18
N ASP A 74 7.14 11.40 13.69
CA ASP A 74 8.37 10.65 13.45
C ASP A 74 8.03 9.21 13.02
N PRO A 75 7.59 8.99 11.76
CA PRO A 75 7.21 7.69 11.28
C PRO A 75 8.43 6.77 11.14
N GLN A 76 8.30 5.57 11.72
CA GLN A 76 9.31 4.53 11.59
C GLN A 76 8.90 3.50 10.53
N PRO A 77 9.86 2.86 9.83
CA PRO A 77 9.57 1.79 8.89
C PRO A 77 8.91 0.60 9.60
N ASN A 78 7.83 0.08 9.03
CA ASN A 78 7.16 -1.10 9.58
C ASN A 78 7.89 -2.42 9.30
N ASN A 79 8.85 -2.43 8.36
CA ASN A 79 9.61 -3.62 7.93
C ASN A 79 8.71 -4.82 7.57
N ASN A 80 7.55 -4.53 6.99
CA ASN A 80 6.51 -5.51 6.69
C ASN A 80 6.47 -5.93 5.21
N TRP A 81 7.47 -5.51 4.43
CA TRP A 81 7.63 -5.94 3.04
C TRP A 81 9.09 -5.96 2.63
N ARG A 82 9.42 -6.73 1.61
CA ARG A 82 10.77 -6.79 1.02
C ARG A 82 10.71 -7.26 -0.42
N PHE A 83 11.74 -6.95 -1.17
CA PHE A 83 11.98 -7.56 -2.47
C PHE A 83 12.75 -8.88 -2.33
N VAL A 84 12.47 -9.82 -3.22
CA VAL A 84 13.14 -11.11 -3.31
C VAL A 84 13.52 -11.42 -4.76
N PRO A 85 14.60 -12.18 -5.01
CA PRO A 85 15.60 -12.69 -4.05
C PRO A 85 16.54 -11.58 -3.56
N GLU A 86 16.86 -11.60 -2.26
CA GLU A 86 17.65 -10.53 -1.62
C GLU A 86 19.08 -10.42 -2.17
N GLU A 87 19.69 -11.53 -2.58
CA GLU A 87 21.04 -11.57 -3.16
C GLU A 87 21.13 -10.78 -4.47
N TRP A 88 20.03 -10.56 -5.18
CA TRP A 88 19.98 -9.72 -6.38
C TRP A 88 19.59 -8.28 -6.07
N VAL A 89 18.69 -8.12 -5.11
CA VAL A 89 18.13 -6.81 -4.76
C VAL A 89 19.14 -5.93 -4.04
N LYS A 90 19.89 -6.48 -3.07
CA LYS A 90 20.83 -5.69 -2.28
C LYS A 90 21.92 -5.01 -3.11
N PRO A 91 22.64 -5.69 -4.01
CA PRO A 91 23.63 -5.02 -4.87
C PRO A 91 23.00 -4.07 -5.88
N ALA A 92 21.80 -4.37 -6.39
CA ALA A 92 21.08 -3.46 -7.30
C ALA A 92 20.67 -2.17 -6.60
N ALA A 93 20.08 -2.27 -5.41
CA ALA A 93 19.68 -1.11 -4.60
C ALA A 93 20.87 -0.25 -4.19
N ALA A 94 22.01 -0.88 -3.84
CA ALA A 94 23.24 -0.15 -3.51
C ALA A 94 23.76 0.66 -4.71
N ARG A 95 23.74 0.07 -5.90
CA ARG A 95 24.14 0.75 -7.14
C ARG A 95 23.20 1.91 -7.49
N ASP A 96 21.89 1.70 -7.38
CA ASP A 96 20.90 2.73 -7.65
C ASP A 96 21.02 3.89 -6.65
N TYR A 97 21.29 3.58 -5.38
CA TYR A 97 21.57 4.61 -4.38
C TYR A 97 22.80 5.45 -4.75
N GLU A 98 23.91 4.80 -5.16
CA GLU A 98 25.13 5.47 -5.58
C GLU A 98 24.89 6.37 -6.80
N LEU A 99 24.10 5.92 -7.77
CA LEU A 99 23.76 6.70 -8.96
C LEU A 99 22.91 7.93 -8.65
N LEU A 100 22.00 7.83 -7.67
CA LEU A 100 21.08 8.91 -7.32
C LEU A 100 21.67 9.91 -6.32
N PHE A 101 22.47 9.45 -5.38
CA PHE A 101 22.92 10.24 -4.22
C PHE A 101 24.44 10.32 -4.08
N GLY A 102 25.21 9.67 -4.94
CA GLY A 102 26.65 9.56 -4.84
C GLY A 102 27.12 8.48 -3.86
N LYS A 103 28.44 8.29 -3.79
CA LYS A 103 29.03 7.34 -2.84
C LYS A 103 28.80 7.83 -1.43
N LYS A 104 28.44 6.91 -0.53
CA LYS A 104 28.51 7.18 0.92
C LYS A 104 29.98 7.38 1.28
N GLU A 105 30.32 8.56 1.80
CA GLU A 105 31.60 8.79 2.44
C GLU A 105 31.79 7.91 3.69
#